data_afe13fca9fe51db91de640fea88f73a8
#
_entry.id   afe13fca9fe51db91de640fea88f73a8
#
_cell.length_a   1.000
_cell.length_b   1.000
_cell.length_c   1.000
_cell.angle_alpha   90.00
_cell.angle_beta   90.00
_cell.angle_gamma   90.00
#
_symmetry.space_group_name_H-M   'P 1'
#
loop_
_entity.id
_entity.type
_entity.pdbx_description
1 polymer ?
#
loop_
_entity_poly.entity_id
_entity_poly.type
_entity_poly.pdbx_seq_one_letter_code
_entity_poly.pdbx_strand_id
1 'polypeptide(L)'
;MQNCAFTGSNPTIAINAGFSVQWLGHASFKINTSNGQQFLFDPVSDDFDWPVNWAFSLVSDISRTPNATLTQSELNETDAIMYSHIHYDHFKKDDLSHIGQNSEFLTPLGFAEHFPNNGYKITEMAWYSSKQVGEVNVHFVPANHFSSRIMVPFIHEDHDATLWGGWVLEHQGKKLFFAGDTGYSPHFKDIANKYGNMDVCLIPIASYHSEEHPKWYRKVHTTPEDALIAAADLNCKVMIPWGYGNSSWQMGDKTSHSALFRLMHMYKKMSSNIPLHVLNEGESVKL
;
A
#
# COMPACT_ATOMS: atom_id res chain seq x y z
N MET A 1 -2.00 19.50 13.47
CA MET A 1 -0.58 19.10 13.28
C MET A 1 0.08 20.00 12.23
N GLN A 2 1.37 20.32 12.38
CA GLN A 2 2.08 21.01 11.29
C GLN A 2 2.27 20.04 10.14
N ASN A 3 1.81 20.41 8.95
CA ASN A 3 2.10 19.67 7.72
C ASN A 3 3.59 19.73 7.49
N CYS A 4 4.27 18.59 7.59
CA CYS A 4 5.66 18.45 7.22
C CYS A 4 5.73 17.95 5.78
N ALA A 5 6.77 18.36 5.05
CA ALA A 5 7.07 17.83 3.74
C ALA A 5 8.55 17.41 3.69
N PHE A 6 8.85 16.38 2.93
CA PHE A 6 10.22 16.04 2.61
C PHE A 6 10.76 17.08 1.62
N THR A 7 11.80 17.78 2.02
CA THR A 7 12.47 18.81 1.20
C THR A 7 13.89 18.39 0.78
N GLY A 8 14.25 17.15 1.06
CA GLY A 8 15.52 16.57 0.65
C GLY A 8 15.55 16.28 -0.86
N SER A 9 16.74 16.04 -1.38
CA SER A 9 16.91 15.61 -2.77
C SER A 9 16.90 14.09 -2.86
N ASN A 10 16.08 13.56 -3.75
CA ASN A 10 16.15 12.15 -4.14
C ASN A 10 17.39 11.91 -5.02
N PRO A 11 18.00 10.73 -4.96
CA PRO A 11 19.06 10.37 -5.89
C PRO A 11 18.51 10.34 -7.32
N THR A 12 19.34 10.69 -8.29
CA THR A 12 18.99 10.47 -9.69
C THR A 12 18.90 8.97 -9.94
N ILE A 13 17.71 8.49 -10.26
CA ILE A 13 17.46 7.08 -10.51
C ILE A 13 17.63 6.84 -12.01
N ALA A 14 18.71 6.17 -12.38
CA ALA A 14 18.99 5.80 -13.77
C ALA A 14 18.40 4.41 -14.12
N ILE A 15 17.15 4.17 -13.72
CA ILE A 15 16.42 2.96 -14.11
C ILE A 15 15.28 3.32 -15.06
N ASN A 16 15.05 2.46 -16.04
CA ASN A 16 13.83 2.48 -16.84
C ASN A 16 13.02 1.26 -16.43
N ALA A 17 12.15 1.44 -15.44
CA ALA A 17 11.25 0.39 -14.96
C ALA A 17 9.95 0.34 -15.76
N GLY A 18 9.68 1.33 -16.61
CA GLY A 18 8.47 1.42 -17.40
C GLY A 18 7.20 1.71 -16.60
N PHE A 19 7.37 2.23 -15.37
CA PHE A 19 6.27 2.62 -14.49
C PHE A 19 6.36 4.11 -14.12
N SER A 20 5.21 4.73 -13.98
CA SER A 20 5.05 6.01 -13.28
C SER A 20 4.26 5.73 -12.00
N VAL A 21 4.79 6.19 -10.87
CA VAL A 21 4.21 5.98 -9.54
C VAL A 21 3.79 7.33 -8.98
N GLN A 22 2.53 7.47 -8.62
CA GLN A 22 2.02 8.62 -7.85
C GLN A 22 1.55 8.13 -6.49
N TRP A 23 2.05 8.72 -5.42
CA TRP A 23 1.58 8.44 -4.07
C TRP A 23 0.44 9.38 -3.71
N LEU A 24 -0.76 8.82 -3.48
CA LEU A 24 -1.97 9.59 -3.15
C LEU A 24 -2.12 9.87 -1.65
N GLY A 25 -1.32 9.18 -0.84
CA GLY A 25 -1.32 9.24 0.62
C GLY A 25 -1.65 7.89 1.25
N HIS A 26 -1.16 7.66 2.48
CA HIS A 26 -1.24 6.38 3.19
C HIS A 26 -0.81 5.21 2.30
N ALA A 27 -1.67 4.22 2.05
CA ALA A 27 -1.42 3.06 1.18
C ALA A 27 -1.90 3.25 -0.26
N SER A 28 -2.46 4.43 -0.60
CA SER A 28 -3.09 4.66 -1.89
C SER A 28 -2.08 5.10 -2.95
N PHE A 29 -2.04 4.37 -4.07
CA PHE A 29 -1.14 4.66 -5.18
C PHE A 29 -1.86 4.61 -6.53
N LYS A 30 -1.44 5.47 -7.45
CA LYS A 30 -1.73 5.37 -8.87
C LYS A 30 -0.47 4.96 -9.62
N ILE A 31 -0.57 3.91 -10.41
CA ILE A 31 0.50 3.37 -11.21
C ILE A 31 0.11 3.46 -12.69
N ASN A 32 0.96 4.06 -13.50
CA ASN A 32 0.79 4.03 -14.94
C ASN A 32 1.96 3.25 -15.56
N THR A 33 1.66 2.40 -16.52
CA THR A 33 2.65 1.69 -17.33
C THR A 33 3.08 2.52 -18.55
N SER A 34 4.17 2.14 -19.17
CA SER A 34 4.70 2.84 -20.35
C SER A 34 3.75 2.83 -21.56
N ASN A 35 2.83 1.86 -21.65
CA ASN A 35 1.80 1.76 -22.67
C ASN A 35 0.47 2.47 -22.31
N GLY A 36 0.43 3.18 -21.17
CA GLY A 36 -0.70 3.99 -20.75
C GLY A 36 -1.77 3.28 -19.92
N GLN A 37 -1.58 2.01 -19.54
CA GLN A 37 -2.51 1.34 -18.61
C GLN A 37 -2.38 1.92 -17.22
N GLN A 38 -3.51 2.09 -16.52
CA GLN A 38 -3.59 2.68 -15.19
C GLN A 38 -4.12 1.69 -14.16
N PHE A 39 -3.44 1.61 -13.03
CA PHE A 39 -3.76 0.75 -11.89
C PHE A 39 -3.84 1.58 -10.61
N LEU A 40 -4.78 1.23 -9.72
CA LEU A 40 -4.87 1.81 -8.39
C LEU A 40 -4.65 0.74 -7.33
N PHE A 41 -3.83 1.06 -6.33
CA PHE A 41 -3.67 0.26 -5.10
C PHE A 41 -4.38 0.96 -3.94
N ASP A 42 -5.17 0.21 -3.19
CA ASP A 42 -5.86 0.61 -1.97
C ASP A 42 -6.42 2.06 -2.03
N PRO A 43 -7.18 2.42 -3.09
CA PRO A 43 -7.66 3.78 -3.23
C PRO A 43 -8.71 4.09 -2.16
N VAL A 44 -8.44 5.11 -1.35
CA VAL A 44 -9.37 5.70 -0.38
C VAL A 44 -9.42 7.20 -0.65
N SER A 45 -10.60 7.73 -0.96
CA SER A 45 -10.76 9.06 -1.56
C SER A 45 -10.51 10.23 -0.59
N ASP A 46 -10.95 10.08 0.65
CA ASP A 46 -10.88 11.15 1.65
C ASP A 46 -10.55 10.56 3.05
N ASP A 47 -11.53 10.48 3.92
CA ASP A 47 -11.39 9.89 5.24
C ASP A 47 -11.39 8.36 5.21
N PHE A 48 -10.87 7.74 6.26
CA PHE A 48 -11.03 6.29 6.48
C PHE A 48 -12.51 5.92 6.63
N ASP A 49 -12.85 4.66 6.38
CA ASP A 49 -14.22 4.20 6.45
C ASP A 49 -14.77 4.23 7.89
N TRP A 50 -16.10 4.42 8.01
CA TRP A 50 -16.79 4.30 9.30
C TRP A 50 -16.70 2.83 9.82
N PRO A 51 -16.44 2.55 11.12
CA PRO A 51 -16.50 3.49 12.25
C PRO A 51 -15.15 4.09 12.67
N VAL A 52 -14.07 3.83 11.95
CA VAL A 52 -12.70 4.24 12.35
C VAL A 52 -12.60 5.76 12.42
N ASN A 53 -13.11 6.48 11.44
CA ASN A 53 -13.15 7.93 11.45
C ASN A 53 -13.89 8.50 12.68
N TRP A 54 -15.05 7.94 12.99
CA TRP A 54 -15.82 8.36 14.16
C TRP A 54 -15.05 8.10 15.45
N ALA A 55 -14.44 6.93 15.61
CA ALA A 55 -13.65 6.60 16.79
C ALA A 55 -12.44 7.52 16.95
N PHE A 56 -11.72 7.79 15.85
CA PHE A 56 -10.57 8.71 15.88
C PHE A 56 -10.97 10.16 16.13
N SER A 57 -12.09 10.63 15.63
CA SER A 57 -12.58 11.98 15.92
C SER A 57 -12.89 12.22 17.40
N LEU A 58 -13.15 11.16 18.16
CA LEU A 58 -13.42 11.24 19.61
C LEU A 58 -12.16 11.24 20.47
N VAL A 59 -11.08 10.62 20.03
CA VAL A 59 -9.88 10.35 20.86
C VAL A 59 -8.61 11.01 20.33
N SER A 60 -8.62 11.48 19.10
CA SER A 60 -7.46 12.12 18.47
C SER A 60 -7.88 13.07 17.35
N ASP A 61 -7.07 14.11 17.11
CA ASP A 61 -7.21 14.98 15.94
C ASP A 61 -6.69 14.30 14.65
N ILE A 62 -6.66 12.99 14.59
CA ILE A 62 -6.21 12.24 13.42
C ILE A 62 -7.38 12.20 12.44
N SER A 63 -7.32 13.04 11.42
CA SER A 63 -8.15 12.91 10.25
C SER A 63 -7.22 12.67 9.06
N ARG A 64 -7.57 11.73 8.20
CA ARG A 64 -6.93 11.64 6.91
C ARG A 64 -7.35 12.87 6.10
N THR A 65 -6.37 13.68 5.73
CA THR A 65 -6.59 14.76 4.78
C THR A 65 -5.76 14.43 3.54
N PRO A 66 -6.36 13.87 2.48
CA PRO A 66 -5.61 13.55 1.27
C PRO A 66 -5.07 14.83 0.64
N ASN A 67 -3.78 14.83 0.32
CA ASN A 67 -3.17 15.93 -0.41
C ASN A 67 -3.38 15.81 -1.92
N ALA A 68 -3.83 14.66 -2.40
CA ALA A 68 -4.13 14.42 -3.81
C ALA A 68 -5.40 13.59 -3.94
N THR A 69 -6.31 14.11 -4.71
CA THR A 69 -7.52 13.39 -5.13
C THR A 69 -7.45 13.11 -6.63
N LEU A 70 -7.89 11.93 -7.04
CA LEU A 70 -8.05 11.61 -8.45
C LEU A 70 -9.27 12.32 -9.02
N THR A 71 -9.15 12.81 -10.23
CA THR A 71 -10.29 13.34 -10.97
C THR A 71 -11.21 12.19 -11.42
N GLN A 72 -12.48 12.48 -11.69
CA GLN A 72 -13.42 11.48 -12.20
C GLN A 72 -12.94 10.89 -13.55
N SER A 73 -12.23 11.65 -14.36
CA SER A 73 -11.63 11.15 -15.59
C SER A 73 -10.58 10.08 -15.30
N GLU A 74 -9.65 10.36 -14.40
CA GLU A 74 -8.62 9.39 -13.99
C GLU A 74 -9.23 8.12 -13.39
N LEU A 75 -10.30 8.25 -12.60
CA LEU A 75 -11.03 7.10 -12.05
C LEU A 75 -11.68 6.27 -13.16
N ASN A 76 -12.25 6.92 -14.18
CA ASN A 76 -12.90 6.24 -15.31
C ASN A 76 -11.89 5.57 -16.27
N GLU A 77 -10.67 6.07 -16.33
CA GLU A 77 -9.59 5.55 -17.17
C GLU A 77 -8.79 4.42 -16.49
N THR A 78 -9.15 4.05 -15.26
CA THR A 78 -8.48 2.99 -14.51
C THR A 78 -8.82 1.61 -15.05
N ASP A 79 -7.82 0.85 -15.48
CA ASP A 79 -7.98 -0.52 -15.99
C ASP A 79 -8.31 -1.50 -14.86
N ALA A 80 -7.57 -1.42 -13.75
CA ALA A 80 -7.85 -2.26 -12.59
C ALA A 80 -7.59 -1.54 -11.26
N ILE A 81 -8.41 -1.91 -10.28
CA ILE A 81 -8.32 -1.45 -8.89
C ILE A 81 -8.00 -2.64 -8.02
N MET A 82 -6.95 -2.55 -7.23
CA MET A 82 -6.44 -3.64 -6.43
C MET A 82 -6.47 -3.29 -4.96
N TYR A 83 -7.14 -4.13 -4.16
CA TYR A 83 -7.14 -4.01 -2.71
C TYR A 83 -6.23 -5.06 -2.08
N SER A 84 -5.43 -4.65 -1.09
CA SER A 84 -4.55 -5.55 -0.35
C SER A 84 -5.29 -6.35 0.72
N HIS A 85 -6.24 -5.73 1.41
CA HIS A 85 -7.08 -6.32 2.46
C HIS A 85 -8.24 -5.40 2.83
N ILE A 86 -9.14 -5.82 3.74
CA ILE A 86 -10.40 -5.11 4.05
C ILE A 86 -10.33 -4.08 5.17
N HIS A 87 -9.18 -3.78 5.76
CA HIS A 87 -9.13 -2.78 6.82
C HIS A 87 -9.67 -1.42 6.37
N TYR A 88 -10.16 -0.64 7.33
CA TYR A 88 -10.88 0.61 7.09
C TYR A 88 -10.05 1.71 6.42
N ASP A 89 -8.73 1.66 6.56
CA ASP A 89 -7.78 2.59 5.97
C ASP A 89 -7.28 2.19 4.57
N HIS A 90 -7.66 1.00 4.11
CA HIS A 90 -7.35 0.48 2.77
C HIS A 90 -8.60 0.35 1.88
N PHE A 91 -9.75 0.12 2.48
CA PHE A 91 -11.00 -0.06 1.77
C PHE A 91 -12.13 0.74 2.40
N LYS A 92 -12.72 1.66 1.64
CA LYS A 92 -13.91 2.44 2.01
C LYS A 92 -15.06 2.07 1.10
N LYS A 93 -16.14 1.51 1.68
CA LYS A 93 -17.30 1.04 0.90
C LYS A 93 -17.99 2.14 0.10
N ASP A 94 -18.09 3.33 0.70
CA ASP A 94 -18.77 4.46 0.06
C ASP A 94 -18.06 4.92 -1.22
N ASP A 95 -16.74 4.73 -1.31
CA ASP A 95 -15.95 5.08 -2.49
C ASP A 95 -16.33 4.26 -3.72
N LEU A 96 -16.84 3.05 -3.54
CA LEU A 96 -17.25 2.17 -4.66
C LEU A 96 -18.32 2.80 -5.55
N SER A 97 -19.14 3.72 -5.03
CA SER A 97 -20.12 4.46 -5.83
C SER A 97 -19.50 5.45 -6.81
N HIS A 98 -18.26 5.84 -6.60
CA HIS A 98 -17.53 6.84 -7.37
C HIS A 98 -16.33 6.29 -8.12
N ILE A 99 -15.77 5.19 -7.64
CA ILE A 99 -14.54 4.58 -8.17
C ILE A 99 -14.89 3.43 -9.12
N GLY A 100 -14.30 3.43 -10.30
CA GLY A 100 -14.13 2.24 -11.11
C GLY A 100 -15.37 1.60 -11.68
N GLN A 101 -16.39 2.36 -12.06
CA GLN A 101 -17.58 1.82 -12.71
C GLN A 101 -17.28 0.91 -13.92
N ASN A 102 -16.15 1.14 -14.59
CA ASN A 102 -15.69 0.37 -15.75
C ASN A 102 -14.45 -0.48 -15.47
N SER A 103 -13.86 -0.34 -14.28
CA SER A 103 -12.61 -1.02 -13.91
C SER A 103 -12.85 -2.48 -13.52
N GLU A 104 -11.83 -3.30 -13.63
CA GLU A 104 -11.80 -4.60 -12.98
C GLU A 104 -11.27 -4.46 -11.56
N PHE A 105 -11.99 -5.01 -10.58
CA PHE A 105 -11.52 -5.08 -9.20
C PHE A 105 -10.79 -6.41 -8.98
N LEU A 106 -9.51 -6.32 -8.61
CA LEU A 106 -8.72 -7.46 -8.19
C LEU A 106 -8.62 -7.43 -6.67
N THR A 107 -9.13 -8.46 -6.04
CA THR A 107 -9.28 -8.48 -4.58
C THR A 107 -8.77 -9.79 -4.00
N PRO A 108 -8.39 -9.81 -2.71
CA PRO A 108 -8.15 -11.06 -2.00
C PRO A 108 -9.39 -11.96 -1.97
N LEU A 109 -9.18 -13.25 -1.83
CA LEU A 109 -10.26 -14.23 -1.68
C LEU A 109 -11.13 -13.90 -0.45
N GLY A 110 -12.45 -13.96 -0.61
CA GLY A 110 -13.45 -13.61 0.40
C GLY A 110 -13.84 -12.12 0.43
N PHE A 111 -13.13 -11.26 -0.33
CA PHE A 111 -13.35 -9.82 -0.30
C PHE A 111 -14.65 -9.38 -1.01
N ALA A 112 -15.09 -10.15 -2.01
CA ALA A 112 -16.27 -9.81 -2.82
C ALA A 112 -17.56 -9.64 -2.00
N GLU A 113 -17.66 -10.30 -0.85
CA GLU A 113 -18.81 -10.17 0.06
C GLU A 113 -18.99 -8.75 0.63
N HIS A 114 -17.94 -7.94 0.61
CA HIS A 114 -17.97 -6.55 1.06
C HIS A 114 -18.45 -5.56 0.01
N PHE A 115 -18.57 -6.00 -1.25
CA PHE A 115 -19.11 -5.18 -2.33
C PHE A 115 -20.63 -5.18 -2.33
N PRO A 116 -21.29 -4.06 -2.64
CA PRO A 116 -22.73 -4.06 -2.87
C PRO A 116 -23.05 -4.89 -4.14
N ASN A 117 -24.25 -5.50 -4.19
CA ASN A 117 -24.72 -6.34 -5.31
C ASN A 117 -25.06 -5.52 -6.59
N ASN A 118 -24.13 -4.75 -7.10
CA ASN A 118 -24.39 -3.73 -8.16
C ASN A 118 -23.62 -3.97 -9.46
N GLY A 119 -23.23 -5.20 -9.77
CA GLY A 119 -22.64 -5.53 -11.06
C GLY A 119 -21.17 -5.14 -11.23
N TYR A 120 -20.41 -5.00 -10.16
CA TYR A 120 -18.96 -4.80 -10.21
C TYR A 120 -18.27 -6.02 -10.85
N LYS A 121 -17.28 -5.75 -11.70
CA LYS A 121 -16.43 -6.81 -12.25
C LYS A 121 -15.33 -7.13 -11.25
N ILE A 122 -15.51 -8.18 -10.45
CA ILE A 122 -14.60 -8.57 -9.38
C ILE A 122 -13.91 -9.88 -9.74
N THR A 123 -12.60 -9.94 -9.58
CA THR A 123 -11.79 -11.16 -9.62
C THR A 123 -11.11 -11.35 -8.28
N GLU A 124 -11.53 -12.36 -7.53
CA GLU A 124 -10.89 -12.74 -6.27
C GLU A 124 -9.63 -13.58 -6.54
N MET A 125 -8.57 -13.30 -5.81
CA MET A 125 -7.25 -13.89 -6.00
C MET A 125 -6.72 -14.53 -4.72
N ALA A 126 -6.19 -15.73 -4.82
CA ALA A 126 -5.43 -16.39 -3.77
C ALA A 126 -3.95 -16.07 -3.88
N TRP A 127 -3.17 -16.27 -2.82
CA TRP A 127 -1.72 -16.12 -2.87
C TRP A 127 -1.11 -16.93 -4.01
N TYR A 128 -0.19 -16.30 -4.72
CA TYR A 128 0.52 -16.84 -5.88
C TYR A 128 -0.34 -17.10 -7.13
N SER A 129 -1.60 -16.65 -7.13
CA SER A 129 -2.38 -16.60 -8.36
C SER A 129 -1.99 -15.41 -9.23
N SER A 130 -2.36 -15.45 -10.49
CA SER A 130 -2.08 -14.40 -11.46
C SER A 130 -3.27 -14.13 -12.37
N LYS A 131 -3.37 -12.90 -12.84
CA LYS A 131 -4.38 -12.42 -13.76
C LYS A 131 -3.74 -11.50 -14.80
N GLN A 132 -4.08 -11.69 -16.06
CA GLN A 132 -3.71 -10.76 -17.12
C GLN A 132 -4.73 -9.61 -17.19
N VAL A 133 -4.25 -8.37 -17.10
CA VAL A 133 -5.02 -7.15 -17.32
C VAL A 133 -4.34 -6.36 -18.43
N GLY A 134 -4.94 -6.34 -19.61
CA GLY A 134 -4.29 -5.79 -20.80
C GLY A 134 -2.92 -6.47 -21.06
N GLU A 135 -1.85 -5.69 -21.07
CA GLU A 135 -0.47 -6.18 -21.25
C GLU A 135 0.27 -6.44 -19.94
N VAL A 136 -0.37 -6.28 -18.79
CA VAL A 136 0.23 -6.43 -17.46
C VAL A 136 -0.19 -7.76 -16.85
N ASN A 137 0.78 -8.56 -16.38
CA ASN A 137 0.54 -9.68 -15.49
C ASN A 137 0.48 -9.17 -14.06
N VAL A 138 -0.65 -9.38 -13.41
CA VAL A 138 -0.88 -9.03 -12.01
C VAL A 138 -0.83 -10.29 -11.16
N HIS A 139 0.01 -10.29 -10.12
CA HIS A 139 0.15 -11.42 -9.21
C HIS A 139 -0.22 -10.98 -7.80
N PHE A 140 -1.05 -11.77 -7.12
CA PHE A 140 -1.33 -11.58 -5.70
C PHE A 140 -0.35 -12.41 -4.87
N VAL A 141 0.29 -11.78 -3.88
CA VAL A 141 1.38 -12.40 -3.11
C VAL A 141 1.13 -12.30 -1.61
N PRO A 142 1.69 -13.22 -0.79
CA PRO A 142 1.47 -13.22 0.64
C PRO A 142 2.03 -11.98 1.34
N ALA A 143 1.41 -11.63 2.47
CA ALA A 143 1.89 -10.66 3.43
C ALA A 143 1.79 -11.23 4.86
N ASN A 144 2.56 -10.70 5.78
CA ASN A 144 2.47 -11.05 7.20
C ASN A 144 1.59 -10.03 7.93
N HIS A 145 0.29 -10.20 7.80
CA HIS A 145 -0.72 -9.29 8.32
C HIS A 145 -1.96 -10.09 8.74
N PHE A 146 -3.10 -9.47 8.80
CA PHE A 146 -4.43 -10.05 9.04
C PHE A 146 -5.48 -9.21 8.33
N SER A 147 -6.71 -9.69 8.29
CA SER A 147 -7.80 -8.99 7.61
C SER A 147 -9.07 -9.10 8.43
N SER A 148 -9.62 -7.98 8.89
CA SER A 148 -10.90 -7.93 9.56
C SER A 148 -11.48 -6.51 9.58
N ARG A 149 -12.81 -6.39 9.73
CA ARG A 149 -13.52 -5.12 9.92
C ARG A 149 -14.33 -5.10 11.21
N ILE A 150 -14.78 -6.25 11.70
CA ILE A 150 -15.64 -6.36 12.86
C ILE A 150 -14.93 -7.19 13.93
N MET A 151 -14.41 -6.52 14.94
CA MET A 151 -13.74 -7.14 16.09
C MET A 151 -14.57 -6.92 17.38
N VAL A 152 -15.90 -7.01 17.27
CA VAL A 152 -16.79 -6.88 18.44
C VAL A 152 -17.10 -8.26 19.01
N PRO A 153 -16.50 -8.63 20.16
CA PRO A 153 -16.76 -9.92 20.78
C PRO A 153 -18.26 -10.16 20.97
N PHE A 154 -18.71 -11.40 20.69
CA PHE A 154 -20.08 -11.89 20.88
C PHE A 154 -21.15 -11.35 19.92
N ILE A 155 -20.83 -10.40 19.02
CA ILE A 155 -21.80 -9.90 18.04
C ILE A 155 -21.52 -10.50 16.68
N HIS A 156 -20.37 -10.25 16.12
CA HIS A 156 -19.87 -10.80 14.88
C HIS A 156 -18.37 -10.61 14.81
N GLU A 157 -17.68 -11.64 14.41
CA GLU A 157 -16.24 -11.59 14.17
C GLU A 157 -15.99 -12.03 12.73
N ASP A 158 -15.39 -11.15 11.92
CA ASP A 158 -14.96 -11.46 10.56
C ASP A 158 -13.44 -11.66 10.46
N HIS A 159 -12.83 -12.00 11.61
CA HIS A 159 -11.39 -12.16 11.72
C HIS A 159 -10.89 -13.21 10.72
N ASP A 160 -10.00 -12.77 9.82
CA ASP A 160 -9.41 -13.59 8.76
C ASP A 160 -10.44 -14.28 7.82
N ALA A 161 -11.66 -13.79 7.75
CA ALA A 161 -12.66 -14.29 6.78
C ALA A 161 -12.27 -13.91 5.34
N THR A 162 -11.48 -12.85 5.15
CA THR A 162 -10.91 -12.45 3.88
C THR A 162 -9.40 -12.64 3.89
N LEU A 163 -8.83 -13.03 2.77
CA LEU A 163 -7.38 -13.10 2.60
C LEU A 163 -6.79 -11.68 2.56
N TRP A 164 -5.48 -11.58 2.72
CA TRP A 164 -4.70 -10.33 2.64
C TRP A 164 -3.38 -10.58 1.91
N GLY A 165 -2.76 -9.53 1.38
CA GLY A 165 -1.49 -9.68 0.67
C GLY A 165 -1.01 -8.40 0.00
N GLY A 166 0.04 -8.58 -0.78
CA GLY A 166 0.60 -7.57 -1.66
C GLY A 166 0.37 -7.91 -3.14
N TRP A 167 0.91 -7.07 -4.00
CA TRP A 167 0.76 -7.20 -5.44
C TRP A 167 2.09 -7.09 -6.17
N VAL A 168 2.26 -7.88 -7.22
CA VAL A 168 3.34 -7.69 -8.20
C VAL A 168 2.71 -7.39 -9.56
N LEU A 169 3.06 -6.26 -10.15
CA LEU A 169 2.77 -5.93 -11.54
C LEU A 169 3.98 -6.29 -12.39
N GLU A 170 3.79 -7.10 -13.42
CA GLU A 170 4.83 -7.42 -14.40
C GLU A 170 4.42 -6.90 -15.78
N HIS A 171 5.22 -5.99 -16.33
CA HIS A 171 5.05 -5.38 -17.64
C HIS A 171 6.38 -5.32 -18.39
N GLN A 172 6.43 -5.89 -19.59
CA GLN A 172 7.64 -5.91 -20.43
C GLN A 172 8.90 -6.40 -19.71
N GLY A 173 8.76 -7.43 -18.86
CA GLY A 173 9.86 -8.01 -18.08
C GLY A 173 10.33 -7.14 -16.90
N LYS A 174 9.64 -6.06 -16.60
CA LYS A 174 9.85 -5.19 -15.43
C LYS A 174 8.81 -5.45 -14.37
N LYS A 175 9.18 -5.31 -13.10
CA LYS A 175 8.32 -5.65 -11.98
C LYS A 175 8.23 -4.53 -10.95
N LEU A 176 7.00 -4.20 -10.59
CA LEU A 176 6.68 -3.33 -9.46
C LEU A 176 6.01 -4.17 -8.37
N PHE A 177 6.53 -4.08 -7.16
CA PHE A 177 5.96 -4.73 -5.97
C PHE A 177 5.31 -3.69 -5.06
N PHE A 178 4.07 -3.96 -4.66
CA PHE A 178 3.35 -3.25 -3.59
C PHE A 178 3.12 -4.21 -2.44
N ALA A 179 3.64 -3.86 -1.26
CA ALA A 179 3.63 -4.76 -0.12
C ALA A 179 2.25 -4.93 0.53
N GLY A 180 1.35 -3.93 0.41
CA GLY A 180 0.23 -3.80 1.32
C GLY A 180 0.73 -3.63 2.76
N ASP A 181 -0.14 -3.82 3.74
CA ASP A 181 0.27 -3.88 5.13
C ASP A 181 0.92 -5.23 5.44
N THR A 182 2.09 -5.18 6.05
CA THR A 182 2.86 -6.38 6.38
C THR A 182 3.93 -6.12 7.42
N GLY A 183 4.14 -7.07 8.33
CA GLY A 183 5.37 -7.19 9.08
C GLY A 183 6.45 -7.91 8.26
N TYR A 184 7.70 -7.79 8.69
CA TYR A 184 8.80 -8.53 8.06
C TYR A 184 8.71 -10.03 8.39
N SER A 185 8.80 -10.86 7.35
CA SER A 185 8.90 -12.32 7.48
C SER A 185 9.58 -12.93 6.23
N PRO A 186 9.88 -14.23 6.21
CA PRO A 186 10.51 -14.87 5.06
C PRO A 186 9.78 -14.75 3.73
N HIS A 187 8.49 -14.37 3.72
CA HIS A 187 7.69 -14.23 2.50
C HIS A 187 8.32 -13.29 1.45
N PHE A 188 9.09 -12.28 1.87
CA PHE A 188 9.81 -11.41 0.92
C PHE A 188 10.83 -12.18 0.08
N LYS A 189 11.57 -13.10 0.72
CA LYS A 189 12.50 -13.99 0.01
C LYS A 189 11.77 -14.98 -0.89
N ASP A 190 10.63 -15.50 -0.44
CA ASP A 190 9.82 -16.45 -1.22
C ASP A 190 9.26 -15.77 -2.46
N ILE A 191 8.82 -14.51 -2.35
CA ILE A 191 8.38 -13.69 -3.48
C ILE A 191 9.55 -13.48 -4.46
N ALA A 192 10.73 -13.09 -3.97
CA ALA A 192 11.91 -12.91 -4.82
C ALA A 192 12.34 -14.22 -5.51
N ASN A 193 12.31 -15.34 -4.80
CA ASN A 193 12.62 -16.65 -5.37
C ASN A 193 11.66 -17.04 -6.49
N LYS A 194 10.38 -16.68 -6.36
CA LYS A 194 9.34 -17.03 -7.34
C LYS A 194 9.33 -16.09 -8.55
N TYR A 195 9.42 -14.79 -8.31
CA TYR A 195 9.22 -13.77 -9.34
C TYR A 195 10.52 -13.09 -9.79
N GLY A 196 11.64 -13.33 -9.10
CA GLY A 196 12.92 -12.67 -9.38
C GLY A 196 13.01 -11.27 -8.76
N ASN A 197 13.98 -10.50 -9.22
CA ASN A 197 14.25 -9.14 -8.72
C ASN A 197 13.12 -8.17 -9.03
N MET A 198 12.86 -7.23 -8.13
CA MET A 198 11.89 -6.16 -8.31
C MET A 198 12.56 -4.88 -8.82
N ASP A 199 12.00 -4.25 -9.85
CA ASP A 199 12.51 -2.96 -10.32
C ASP A 199 12.09 -1.82 -9.39
N VAL A 200 10.85 -1.85 -8.89
CA VAL A 200 10.28 -0.86 -7.96
C VAL A 200 9.62 -1.58 -6.80
N CYS A 201 9.90 -1.13 -5.57
CA CYS A 201 9.24 -1.67 -4.37
C CYS A 201 8.56 -0.56 -3.58
N LEU A 202 7.25 -0.67 -3.38
CA LEU A 202 6.45 0.18 -2.51
C LEU A 202 6.30 -0.52 -1.16
N ILE A 203 7.05 -0.09 -0.14
CA ILE A 203 7.15 -0.78 1.15
C ILE A 203 6.74 0.17 2.30
N PRO A 204 5.82 -0.28 3.20
CA PRO A 204 5.42 0.51 4.37
C PRO A 204 6.57 0.68 5.36
N ILE A 205 6.59 1.80 6.07
CA ILE A 205 7.59 2.11 7.11
C ILE A 205 6.98 2.64 8.40
N ALA A 206 5.66 2.66 8.54
CA ALA A 206 4.95 3.26 9.66
C ALA A 206 3.99 2.28 10.36
N SER A 207 3.37 2.75 11.44
CA SER A 207 2.39 1.98 12.22
C SER A 207 2.93 0.69 12.86
N TYR A 208 4.21 0.66 13.19
CA TYR A 208 4.92 -0.52 13.69
C TYR A 208 4.98 -0.63 15.22
N HIS A 209 4.48 0.35 15.96
CA HIS A 209 4.58 0.37 17.41
C HIS A 209 3.29 0.85 18.06
N SER A 210 2.91 0.17 19.15
CA SER A 210 1.93 0.64 20.13
C SER A 210 2.51 0.44 21.52
N GLU A 211 2.31 1.38 22.42
CA GLU A 211 2.75 1.25 23.82
C GLU A 211 2.08 0.06 24.51
N GLU A 212 0.83 -0.23 24.16
CA GLU A 212 0.04 -1.33 24.73
C GLU A 212 0.46 -2.69 24.18
N HIS A 213 0.80 -2.78 22.89
CA HIS A 213 1.08 -4.04 22.19
C HIS A 213 2.33 -3.96 21.29
N PRO A 214 3.51 -3.57 21.79
CA PRO A 214 4.66 -3.23 20.95
C PRO A 214 5.19 -4.42 20.14
N LYS A 215 5.08 -5.65 20.67
CA LYS A 215 5.55 -6.85 19.97
C LYS A 215 4.61 -7.31 18.87
N TRP A 216 3.31 -7.05 19.01
CA TRP A 216 2.30 -7.47 18.04
C TRP A 216 2.33 -6.57 16.82
N TYR A 217 2.39 -5.25 17.01
CA TYR A 217 2.39 -4.30 15.90
C TYR A 217 3.58 -4.52 14.94
N ARG A 218 4.77 -4.77 15.45
CA ARG A 218 5.94 -5.07 14.61
C ARG A 218 5.79 -6.36 13.81
N LYS A 219 4.96 -7.30 14.22
CA LYS A 219 4.72 -8.53 13.46
C LYS A 219 3.86 -8.27 12.23
N VAL A 220 2.99 -7.28 12.28
CA VAL A 220 2.00 -6.99 11.23
C VAL A 220 2.30 -5.72 10.44
N HIS A 221 3.27 -4.89 10.90
CA HIS A 221 3.74 -3.69 10.20
C HIS A 221 5.27 -3.60 10.26
N THR A 222 5.90 -3.36 9.12
CA THR A 222 7.35 -3.23 9.03
C THR A 222 7.86 -1.98 9.75
N THR A 223 8.93 -2.14 10.55
CA THR A 223 9.72 -1.00 10.97
C THR A 223 10.51 -0.45 9.77
N PRO A 224 11.00 0.80 9.82
CA PRO A 224 11.90 1.32 8.79
C PRO A 224 13.11 0.41 8.51
N GLU A 225 13.70 -0.21 9.56
CA GLU A 225 14.79 -1.17 9.43
C GLU A 225 14.36 -2.45 8.70
N ASP A 226 13.21 -2.98 9.09
CA ASP A 226 12.64 -4.19 8.49
C ASP A 226 12.30 -3.95 7.01
N ALA A 227 11.85 -2.74 6.65
CA ALA A 227 11.58 -2.35 5.27
C ALA A 227 12.86 -2.32 4.41
N LEU A 228 13.99 -1.87 4.96
CA LEU A 228 15.29 -1.92 4.29
C LEU A 228 15.77 -3.36 4.07
N ILE A 229 15.53 -4.25 5.03
CA ILE A 229 15.84 -5.68 4.90
C ILE A 229 14.94 -6.32 3.85
N ALA A 230 13.64 -6.02 3.88
CA ALA A 230 12.67 -6.52 2.90
C ALA A 230 13.04 -6.09 1.47
N ALA A 231 13.43 -4.82 1.29
CA ALA A 231 13.88 -4.31 0.00
C ALA A 231 15.16 -5.02 -0.51
N ALA A 232 16.08 -5.37 0.41
CA ALA A 232 17.26 -6.16 0.07
C ALA A 232 16.89 -7.60 -0.31
N ASP A 233 16.01 -8.24 0.45
CA ASP A 233 15.53 -9.61 0.17
C ASP A 233 14.80 -9.72 -1.18
N LEU A 234 14.05 -8.69 -1.58
CA LEU A 234 13.37 -8.57 -2.86
C LEU A 234 14.32 -8.18 -4.01
N ASN A 235 15.59 -7.87 -3.72
CA ASN A 235 16.53 -7.29 -4.68
C ASN A 235 15.95 -6.07 -5.41
N CYS A 236 15.34 -5.15 -4.66
CA CYS A 236 14.72 -3.95 -5.20
C CYS A 236 15.79 -3.04 -5.86
N LYS A 237 15.52 -2.58 -7.08
CA LYS A 237 16.39 -1.58 -7.72
C LYS A 237 16.13 -0.17 -7.20
N VAL A 238 14.90 0.10 -6.76
CA VAL A 238 14.51 1.31 -6.04
C VAL A 238 13.41 0.98 -5.04
N MET A 239 13.50 1.58 -3.86
CA MET A 239 12.46 1.52 -2.83
C MET A 239 11.78 2.89 -2.71
N ILE A 240 10.46 2.88 -2.75
CA ILE A 240 9.60 4.02 -2.39
C ILE A 240 8.95 3.68 -1.05
N PRO A 241 9.35 4.32 0.05
CA PRO A 241 8.73 4.14 1.35
C PRO A 241 7.37 4.84 1.41
N TRP A 242 6.43 4.31 2.19
CA TRP A 242 5.12 4.91 2.39
C TRP A 242 4.55 4.67 3.80
N GLY A 243 3.37 5.24 4.10
CA GLY A 243 2.68 5.13 5.38
C GLY A 243 3.01 6.26 6.37
N TYR A 244 3.90 7.18 6.01
CA TYR A 244 4.15 8.44 6.72
C TYR A 244 3.32 9.58 6.12
N GLY A 245 3.50 10.79 6.61
CA GLY A 245 2.79 11.96 6.09
C GLY A 245 1.49 12.25 6.84
N ASN A 246 0.63 13.07 6.24
CA ASN A 246 -0.57 13.57 6.89
C ASN A 246 -1.63 12.50 7.10
N SER A 247 -1.63 11.48 6.26
CA SER A 247 -2.55 10.34 6.34
C SER A 247 -2.00 9.17 7.15
N SER A 248 -0.86 9.33 7.84
CA SER A 248 -0.29 8.30 8.70
C SER A 248 -1.19 8.06 9.93
N TRP A 249 -1.33 6.80 10.32
CA TRP A 249 -1.95 6.41 11.59
C TRP A 249 -1.20 6.92 12.82
N GLN A 250 0.06 7.32 12.66
CA GLN A 250 0.95 7.82 13.72
C GLN A 250 1.10 6.89 14.92
N MET A 251 0.76 5.64 14.78
CA MET A 251 0.91 4.63 15.83
C MET A 251 2.40 4.34 16.05
N GLY A 252 2.89 4.77 17.20
CA GLY A 252 4.30 4.71 17.55
C GLY A 252 5.15 5.86 16.98
N ASP A 253 4.58 6.70 16.14
CA ASP A 253 5.22 7.88 15.59
C ASP A 253 4.77 9.13 16.36
N LYS A 254 5.72 9.95 16.77
CA LYS A 254 5.43 11.21 17.47
C LYS A 254 4.97 12.33 16.53
N THR A 255 5.27 12.21 15.26
CA THR A 255 4.88 13.16 14.21
C THR A 255 4.61 12.39 12.91
N SER A 256 3.92 13.03 11.98
CA SER A 256 3.60 12.46 10.66
C SER A 256 4.81 11.95 9.86
N HIS A 257 6.01 12.42 10.19
CA HIS A 257 7.25 12.05 9.48
C HIS A 257 8.28 11.33 10.36
N SER A 258 7.93 10.92 11.58
CA SER A 258 8.86 10.23 12.49
C SER A 258 9.43 8.95 11.87
N ALA A 259 8.60 8.17 11.20
CA ALA A 259 9.04 6.94 10.51
C ALA A 259 10.04 7.22 9.39
N LEU A 260 9.84 8.30 8.63
CA LEU A 260 10.78 8.72 7.58
C LEU A 260 12.12 9.15 8.15
N PHE A 261 12.14 9.94 9.24
CA PHE A 261 13.37 10.30 9.94
C PHE A 261 14.12 9.06 10.42
N ARG A 262 13.42 8.11 11.00
CA ARG A 262 14.00 6.83 11.41
C ARG A 262 14.56 6.05 10.22
N LEU A 263 13.83 5.99 9.11
CA LEU A 263 14.31 5.35 7.88
C LEU A 263 15.65 5.95 7.43
N MET A 264 15.74 7.29 7.33
CA MET A 264 16.96 7.96 6.89
C MET A 264 18.14 7.72 7.83
N HIS A 265 17.88 7.70 9.15
CA HIS A 265 18.90 7.34 10.14
C HIS A 265 19.38 5.91 9.96
N MET A 266 18.46 4.96 9.85
CA MET A 266 18.78 3.55 9.73
C MET A 266 19.39 3.19 8.38
N TYR A 267 18.99 3.87 7.32
CA TYR A 267 19.60 3.73 5.99
C TYR A 267 21.13 3.97 6.06
N LYS A 268 21.55 5.05 6.75
CA LYS A 268 22.95 5.32 7.01
C LYS A 268 23.61 4.28 7.92
N LYS A 269 22.96 3.95 9.04
CA LYS A 269 23.50 3.05 10.07
C LYS A 269 23.69 1.64 9.54
N MET A 270 22.80 1.14 8.70
CA MET A 270 22.86 -0.18 8.08
C MET A 270 23.71 -0.20 6.81
N SER A 271 24.24 0.95 6.38
CA SER A 271 24.98 1.07 5.13
C SER A 271 24.21 0.51 3.93
N SER A 272 22.92 0.75 3.90
CA SER A 272 22.07 0.32 2.78
C SER A 272 22.49 1.06 1.50
N ASN A 273 22.54 0.33 0.41
CA ASN A 273 22.87 0.83 -0.92
C ASN A 273 21.68 0.81 -1.90
N ILE A 274 20.50 0.42 -1.41
CA ILE A 274 19.27 0.40 -2.23
C ILE A 274 18.86 1.86 -2.48
N PRO A 275 18.70 2.31 -3.72
CA PRO A 275 18.22 3.66 -3.98
C PRO A 275 16.85 3.88 -3.33
N LEU A 276 16.75 4.93 -2.50
CA LEU A 276 15.49 5.39 -1.93
C LEU A 276 14.95 6.54 -2.76
N HIS A 277 13.66 6.49 -3.08
CA HIS A 277 12.94 7.60 -3.66
C HIS A 277 11.79 8.00 -2.75
N VAL A 278 11.93 9.11 -2.05
CA VAL A 278 10.96 9.62 -1.08
C VAL A 278 10.00 10.55 -1.81
N LEU A 279 8.70 10.26 -1.71
CA LEU A 279 7.63 11.08 -2.25
C LEU A 279 6.90 11.82 -1.13
N ASN A 280 6.45 13.03 -1.39
CA ASN A 280 5.38 13.63 -0.63
C ASN A 280 4.02 13.14 -1.17
N GLU A 281 2.98 13.21 -0.34
CA GLU A 281 1.62 12.88 -0.78
C GLU A 281 1.23 13.77 -1.97
N GLY A 282 0.72 13.16 -3.03
CA GLY A 282 0.40 13.80 -4.31
C GLY A 282 1.54 13.83 -5.33
N GLU A 283 2.79 13.62 -4.91
CA GLU A 283 3.93 13.60 -5.84
C GLU A 283 3.98 12.33 -6.68
N SER A 284 4.57 12.46 -7.85
CA SER A 284 4.78 11.36 -8.79
C SER A 284 6.23 11.27 -9.25
N VAL A 285 6.65 10.06 -9.59
CA VAL A 285 7.95 9.76 -10.20
C VAL A 285 7.77 8.85 -11.40
N LYS A 286 8.51 9.11 -12.46
CA LYS A 286 8.65 8.21 -13.61
C LYS A 286 9.94 7.44 -13.48
N LEU A 287 9.85 6.11 -13.55
CA LEU A 287 10.94 5.16 -13.34
C LEU A 287 11.19 4.28 -14.56
#